data_630863ce91d7c1ec8e8a299cde9fe0a2
#
_entry.id   630863ce91d7c1ec8e8a299cde9fe0a2
#
_cell.length_a   1.000
_cell.length_b   1.000
_cell.length_c   1.000
_cell.angle_alpha   90.00
_cell.angle_beta   90.00
_cell.angle_gamma   90.00
#
_symmetry.space_group_name_H-M   'P 1'
#
loop_
_entity.id
_entity.type
_entity.pdbx_description
1 polymer ?
#
loop_
_entity_poly.entity_id
_entity_poly.type
_entity_poly.pdbx_seq_one_letter_code
_entity_poly.pdbx_strand_id
1 'polypeptide(L)'
;CKVDAVVTLHKNTFEPDTGVRTCVLFLSKPLEDDPVPGDYTIFMAQSRRVGKDSKGEPVFALDEKGSATSELDEDLTQIAEAYKTFRDIGTFTESETCFTAERGELDDNLNLNPQHYSPELNATLEKVSKFDDKPDWSVTTIGQLDKNIRIYMGPRWSSRSLVVEDPSDTRNLTPYLTANGALEQRRMTVKWFDMSRATDKQKECVRMLRVQKGDILISRSGTIGKVTYATRILADKYVISDDLVRVRVPDENMRAYLLAFLMSSTAMNLMKLDEFGSVQQHLQPRHIWGLPVPVPDSWEQVSPIIDAGKGMISAMEQTSLADESLRTNGFDSLIE
;
A
#
# COMPACT_ATOMS: atom_id res chain seq x y z
N CYS A 1 19.82 27.32 1.42
CA CYS A 1 18.44 27.78 1.32
C CYS A 1 17.65 27.27 2.52
N LYS A 2 16.68 28.05 2.98
CA LYS A 2 15.67 27.62 3.94
C LYS A 2 14.48 27.03 3.16
N VAL A 3 13.94 25.93 3.63
CA VAL A 3 12.68 25.38 3.11
C VAL A 3 11.55 26.01 3.90
N ASP A 4 10.73 26.84 3.26
CA ASP A 4 9.61 27.52 3.93
C ASP A 4 8.35 26.67 3.91
N ALA A 5 8.08 26.01 2.76
CA ALA A 5 6.94 25.13 2.63
C ALA A 5 7.15 24.03 1.59
N VAL A 6 6.44 22.92 1.78
CA VAL A 6 6.32 21.82 0.83
C VAL A 6 4.85 21.47 0.66
N VAL A 7 4.37 21.52 -0.58
CA VAL A 7 2.97 21.18 -0.91
C VAL A 7 2.96 20.07 -1.95
N THR A 8 2.52 18.89 -1.57
CA THR A 8 2.30 17.78 -2.52
C THR A 8 0.97 17.95 -3.21
N LEU A 9 0.97 17.92 -4.54
CA LEU A 9 -0.23 18.06 -5.36
C LEU A 9 -0.87 16.70 -5.63
N HIS A 10 -2.19 16.69 -5.80
CA HIS A 10 -2.92 15.50 -6.19
C HIS A 10 -2.53 15.06 -7.60
N LYS A 11 -2.55 13.75 -7.88
CA LYS A 11 -2.16 13.18 -9.19
C LYS A 11 -2.95 13.73 -10.38
N ASN A 12 -4.20 14.14 -10.16
CA ASN A 12 -5.05 14.68 -11.22
C ASN A 12 -4.84 16.19 -11.47
N THR A 13 -3.90 16.86 -10.78
CA THR A 13 -3.69 18.30 -10.93
C THR A 13 -3.42 18.70 -12.37
N PHE A 14 -2.67 17.89 -13.11
CA PHE A 14 -2.27 18.16 -14.48
C PHE A 14 -2.99 17.28 -15.52
N GLU A 15 -4.07 16.58 -15.12
CA GLU A 15 -4.91 15.88 -16.09
C GLU A 15 -5.68 16.88 -16.95
N PRO A 16 -5.93 16.58 -18.25
CA PRO A 16 -5.72 15.28 -18.91
C PRO A 16 -4.30 15.03 -19.46
N ASP A 17 -3.37 15.98 -19.32
CA ASP A 17 -2.05 15.88 -19.96
C ASP A 17 -1.16 14.84 -19.27
N THR A 18 -1.21 14.76 -17.95
CA THR A 18 -0.41 13.80 -17.17
C THR A 18 -0.95 13.58 -15.76
N GLY A 19 -0.99 12.31 -15.32
CA GLY A 19 -1.29 11.90 -13.95
C GLY A 19 -0.06 11.83 -13.04
N VAL A 20 1.00 12.59 -13.36
CA VAL A 20 2.21 12.65 -12.53
C VAL A 20 1.93 13.43 -11.26
N ARG A 21 2.24 12.82 -10.11
CA ARG A 21 2.20 13.52 -8.83
C ARG A 21 3.44 14.41 -8.70
N THR A 22 3.23 15.67 -8.35
CA THR A 22 4.29 16.68 -8.21
C THR A 22 4.22 17.33 -6.84
N CYS A 23 5.24 18.12 -6.50
CA CYS A 23 5.22 18.99 -5.33
C CYS A 23 5.66 20.40 -5.69
N VAL A 24 5.21 21.35 -4.90
CA VAL A 24 5.67 22.76 -4.92
C VAL A 24 6.56 22.97 -3.70
N LEU A 25 7.76 23.49 -3.93
CA LEU A 25 8.70 23.85 -2.89
C LEU A 25 8.81 25.39 -2.82
N PHE A 26 8.63 25.92 -1.63
CA PHE A 26 8.88 27.33 -1.33
C PHE A 26 10.22 27.41 -0.60
N LEU A 27 11.15 28.14 -1.20
CA LEU A 27 12.53 28.25 -0.71
C LEU A 27 12.92 29.73 -0.54
N SER A 28 13.49 30.05 0.61
CA SER A 28 14.11 31.34 0.84
C SER A 28 15.64 31.25 0.75
N LYS A 29 16.25 32.23 0.10
CA LYS A 29 17.70 32.39 0.14
C LYS A 29 18.06 33.25 1.37
N PRO A 30 18.91 32.78 2.29
CA PRO A 30 19.35 33.59 3.42
C PRO A 30 20.17 34.78 2.93
N LEU A 31 20.08 35.87 3.66
CA LEU A 31 20.98 37.02 3.49
C LEU A 31 22.30 36.74 4.22
N GLU A 32 23.38 37.43 3.82
CA GLU A 32 24.70 37.24 4.45
C GLU A 32 24.68 37.60 5.95
N ASP A 33 23.86 38.60 6.32
CA ASP A 33 23.71 39.08 7.69
C ASP A 33 22.61 38.38 8.47
N ASP A 34 21.83 37.48 7.84
CA ASP A 34 20.73 36.72 8.47
C ASP A 34 20.81 35.25 8.06
N PRO A 35 21.69 34.45 8.69
CA PRO A 35 21.86 33.05 8.38
C PRO A 35 20.60 32.23 8.76
N VAL A 36 20.33 31.18 8.02
CA VAL A 36 19.22 30.24 8.33
C VAL A 36 19.42 29.69 9.74
N PRO A 37 18.42 29.77 10.62
CA PRO A 37 18.45 29.11 11.92
C PRO A 37 18.76 27.64 11.78
N GLY A 38 19.42 27.02 12.76
CA GLY A 38 19.71 25.59 12.75
C GLY A 38 18.45 24.75 12.81
N ASP A 39 17.43 25.28 13.50
CA ASP A 39 16.11 24.68 13.60
C ASP A 39 15.04 25.73 13.26
N TYR A 40 14.01 25.29 12.54
CA TYR A 40 12.88 26.12 12.12
C TYR A 40 11.72 25.25 11.63
N THR A 41 10.53 25.79 11.74
CA THR A 41 9.29 25.13 11.33
C THR A 41 9.08 25.25 9.81
N ILE A 42 8.67 24.15 9.17
CA ILE A 42 8.38 24.04 7.75
C ILE A 42 6.89 23.79 7.60
N PHE A 43 6.21 24.57 6.77
CA PHE A 43 4.82 24.29 6.40
C PHE A 43 4.75 23.08 5.46
N MET A 44 3.93 22.12 5.80
CA MET A 44 3.71 20.89 5.04
C MET A 44 2.25 20.78 4.62
N ALA A 45 2.00 20.47 3.36
CA ALA A 45 0.62 20.24 2.91
C ALA A 45 0.51 19.12 1.87
N GLN A 46 -0.66 18.49 1.84
CA GLN A 46 -1.03 17.44 0.88
C GLN A 46 -2.38 17.75 0.27
N SER A 47 -2.42 18.12 -1.01
CA SER A 47 -3.68 18.23 -1.72
C SER A 47 -4.28 16.84 -1.98
N ARG A 48 -5.49 16.65 -1.51
CA ARG A 48 -6.27 15.41 -1.68
C ARG A 48 -7.33 15.55 -2.76
N ARG A 49 -7.71 16.78 -3.13
CA ARG A 49 -8.77 17.13 -4.08
C ARG A 49 -8.36 18.31 -4.95
N VAL A 50 -8.62 18.23 -6.24
CA VAL A 50 -8.20 19.28 -7.19
C VAL A 50 -9.33 19.71 -8.11
N GLY A 51 -10.58 19.30 -7.83
CA GLY A 51 -11.72 19.62 -8.66
C GLY A 51 -11.72 18.96 -10.04
N LYS A 52 -10.92 17.89 -10.23
CA LYS A 52 -10.81 17.16 -11.50
C LYS A 52 -10.75 15.65 -11.27
N ASP A 53 -11.33 14.90 -12.18
CA ASP A 53 -11.19 13.44 -12.25
C ASP A 53 -9.90 13.00 -12.99
N SER A 54 -9.74 11.70 -13.23
CA SER A 54 -8.60 11.13 -13.96
C SER A 54 -8.61 11.38 -15.48
N LYS A 55 -9.66 12.03 -16.00
CA LYS A 55 -9.78 12.43 -17.40
C LYS A 55 -9.64 13.95 -17.58
N GLY A 56 -9.46 14.67 -16.46
CA GLY A 56 -9.42 16.12 -16.42
C GLY A 56 -10.79 16.80 -16.37
N GLU A 57 -11.87 16.03 -16.28
CA GLU A 57 -13.22 16.57 -16.17
C GLU A 57 -13.47 17.19 -14.78
N PRO A 58 -14.24 18.29 -14.69
CA PRO A 58 -14.51 18.95 -13.42
C PRO A 58 -15.30 18.05 -12.46
N VAL A 59 -14.87 18.01 -11.20
CA VAL A 59 -15.56 17.38 -10.08
C VAL A 59 -16.04 18.46 -9.13
N PHE A 60 -17.34 18.48 -8.84
CA PHE A 60 -17.97 19.46 -7.98
C PHE A 60 -18.21 18.92 -6.57
N ALA A 61 -18.12 19.80 -5.59
CA ALA A 61 -18.45 19.48 -4.21
C ALA A 61 -19.92 19.07 -4.08
N LEU A 62 -20.21 18.18 -3.14
CA LEU A 62 -21.57 17.75 -2.85
C LEU A 62 -22.15 18.52 -1.67
N ASP A 63 -23.44 18.87 -1.75
CA ASP A 63 -24.20 19.42 -0.63
C ASP A 63 -24.54 18.33 0.41
N GLU A 64 -25.17 18.72 1.52
CA GLU A 64 -25.60 17.81 2.58
C GLU A 64 -26.58 16.71 2.11
N LYS A 65 -27.23 16.90 0.96
CA LYS A 65 -28.14 15.93 0.34
C LYS A 65 -27.48 15.04 -0.70
N GLY A 66 -26.17 15.24 -0.94
CA GLY A 66 -25.42 14.50 -1.94
C GLY A 66 -25.61 15.00 -3.37
N SER A 67 -26.17 16.20 -3.56
CA SER A 67 -26.30 16.83 -4.89
C SER A 67 -25.07 17.67 -5.21
N ALA A 68 -24.63 17.67 -6.48
CA ALA A 68 -23.51 18.49 -6.91
C ALA A 68 -23.82 19.98 -6.78
N THR A 69 -22.89 20.73 -6.20
CA THR A 69 -22.94 22.20 -6.11
C THR A 69 -22.32 22.83 -7.37
N SER A 70 -22.18 24.16 -7.39
CA SER A 70 -21.44 24.89 -8.42
C SER A 70 -19.95 25.07 -8.09
N GLU A 71 -19.50 24.66 -6.91
CA GLU A 71 -18.13 24.81 -6.44
C GLU A 71 -17.33 23.55 -6.76
N LEU A 72 -16.07 23.71 -7.19
CA LEU A 72 -15.17 22.58 -7.43
C LEU A 72 -14.82 21.87 -6.11
N ASP A 73 -14.77 20.56 -6.15
CA ASP A 73 -14.28 19.76 -5.01
C ASP A 73 -12.72 19.79 -4.98
N GLU A 74 -12.19 20.89 -4.42
CA GLU A 74 -10.76 21.13 -4.33
C GLU A 74 -10.35 21.60 -2.92
N ASP A 75 -9.07 21.47 -2.58
CA ASP A 75 -8.50 21.90 -1.31
C ASP A 75 -7.31 22.85 -1.47
N LEU A 76 -6.94 23.20 -2.69
CA LEU A 76 -5.79 24.06 -2.96
C LEU A 76 -6.00 25.50 -2.45
N THR A 77 -7.24 26.00 -2.53
CA THR A 77 -7.59 27.33 -1.98
C THR A 77 -7.38 27.36 -0.47
N GLN A 78 -7.85 26.32 0.25
CA GLN A 78 -7.66 26.19 1.69
C GLN A 78 -6.17 26.07 2.05
N ILE A 79 -5.38 25.30 1.30
CA ILE A 79 -3.93 25.14 1.49
C ILE A 79 -3.23 26.50 1.33
N ALA A 80 -3.60 27.27 0.29
CA ALA A 80 -3.00 28.58 0.03
C ALA A 80 -3.30 29.59 1.16
N GLU A 81 -4.54 29.58 1.69
CA GLU A 81 -4.92 30.43 2.83
C GLU A 81 -4.19 30.03 4.11
N ALA A 82 -4.07 28.74 4.40
CA ALA A 82 -3.31 28.23 5.55
C ALA A 82 -1.83 28.62 5.46
N TYR A 83 -1.21 28.45 4.28
CA TYR A 83 0.18 28.87 4.08
C TYR A 83 0.37 30.37 4.23
N LYS A 84 -0.55 31.20 3.70
CA LYS A 84 -0.49 32.65 3.86
C LYS A 84 -0.56 33.02 5.34
N THR A 85 -1.45 32.43 6.11
CA THR A 85 -1.60 32.64 7.55
C THR A 85 -0.32 32.24 8.29
N PHE A 86 0.23 31.05 8.00
CA PHE A 86 1.49 30.59 8.57
C PHE A 86 2.65 31.56 8.28
N ARG A 87 2.80 32.00 7.03
CA ARG A 87 3.86 32.94 6.64
C ARG A 87 3.73 34.28 7.33
N ASP A 88 2.51 34.81 7.50
CA ASP A 88 2.27 36.15 8.00
C ASP A 88 2.29 36.20 9.55
N ILE A 89 1.90 35.13 10.23
CA ILE A 89 1.71 35.07 11.70
C ILE A 89 2.64 34.00 12.36
N GLY A 90 3.19 33.06 11.61
CA GLY A 90 4.02 31.96 12.12
C GLY A 90 3.25 30.76 12.65
N THR A 91 1.91 30.84 12.73
CA THR A 91 1.04 29.75 13.20
C THR A 91 -0.25 29.70 12.40
N PHE A 92 -0.92 28.55 12.40
CA PHE A 92 -2.24 28.35 11.82
C PHE A 92 -2.92 27.15 12.50
N THR A 93 -4.20 26.88 12.18
CA THR A 93 -4.88 25.69 12.65
C THR A 93 -4.51 24.50 11.78
N GLU A 94 -3.78 23.53 12.36
CA GLU A 94 -3.40 22.30 11.66
C GLU A 94 -4.60 21.42 11.34
N SER A 95 -4.47 20.68 10.25
CA SER A 95 -5.46 19.73 9.75
C SER A 95 -4.76 18.52 9.13
N GLU A 96 -5.54 17.52 8.70
CA GLU A 96 -4.98 16.39 7.95
C GLU A 96 -4.33 16.80 6.60
N THR A 97 -4.71 17.96 6.08
CA THR A 97 -4.23 18.48 4.79
C THR A 97 -3.05 19.44 4.97
N CYS A 98 -3.05 20.24 6.04
CA CYS A 98 -2.04 21.26 6.34
C CYS A 98 -1.53 21.09 7.76
N PHE A 99 -0.22 20.98 7.93
CA PHE A 99 0.45 20.77 9.21
C PHE A 99 1.88 21.32 9.15
N THR A 100 2.63 21.17 10.21
CA THR A 100 4.04 21.61 10.28
C THR A 100 4.97 20.43 10.56
N ALA A 101 6.24 20.61 10.20
CA ALA A 101 7.34 19.76 10.62
C ALA A 101 8.52 20.63 11.04
N GLU A 102 9.23 20.24 12.09
CA GLU A 102 10.47 20.91 12.47
C GLU A 102 11.62 20.47 11.56
N ARG A 103 12.54 21.38 11.25
CA ARG A 103 13.73 21.06 10.44
C ARG A 103 14.53 19.88 11.03
N GLY A 104 14.58 19.78 12.36
CA GLY A 104 15.26 18.71 13.08
C GLY A 104 14.61 17.35 12.93
N GLU A 105 13.34 17.26 12.52
CA GLU A 105 12.63 16.00 12.26
C GLU A 105 12.94 15.42 10.89
N LEU A 106 13.54 16.23 9.97
CA LEU A 106 13.94 15.73 8.66
C LEU A 106 15.12 14.77 8.81
N ASP A 107 15.00 13.60 8.19
CA ASP A 107 16.07 12.61 8.18
C ASP A 107 17.35 13.13 7.49
N ASP A 108 18.45 12.37 7.61
CA ASP A 108 19.74 12.72 6.99
C ASP A 108 19.68 12.84 5.46
N ASN A 109 18.67 12.23 4.82
CA ASN A 109 18.44 12.30 3.38
C ASN A 109 17.56 13.51 3.01
N LEU A 110 17.15 14.33 3.97
CA LEU A 110 16.26 15.48 3.78
C LEU A 110 14.98 15.10 3.05
N ASN A 111 14.28 14.07 3.55
CA ASN A 111 13.01 13.69 2.99
C ASN A 111 12.00 14.82 3.17
N LEU A 112 11.64 15.47 2.06
CA LEU A 112 10.71 16.60 2.03
C LEU A 112 9.28 16.20 1.71
N ASN A 113 8.94 14.91 1.77
CA ASN A 113 7.58 14.48 1.50
C ASN A 113 6.68 14.75 2.71
N PRO A 114 5.66 15.64 2.62
CA PRO A 114 4.77 15.98 3.71
C PRO A 114 4.12 14.77 4.38
N GLN A 115 3.85 13.70 3.64
CA GLN A 115 3.19 12.52 4.18
C GLN A 115 3.95 11.86 5.33
N HIS A 116 5.29 11.94 5.35
CA HIS A 116 6.13 11.41 6.44
C HIS A 116 5.94 12.15 7.76
N TYR A 117 5.44 13.37 7.71
CA TYR A 117 5.27 14.26 8.87
C TYR A 117 3.80 14.47 9.19
N SER A 118 2.89 13.74 8.53
CA SER A 118 1.45 13.93 8.71
C SER A 118 1.01 13.57 10.14
N PRO A 119 0.09 14.34 10.74
CA PRO A 119 -0.44 14.06 12.07
C PRO A 119 -1.04 12.65 12.19
N GLU A 120 -1.65 12.15 11.11
CA GLU A 120 -2.22 10.79 11.04
C GLU A 120 -1.12 9.72 11.19
N LEU A 121 0.02 9.91 10.53
CA LEU A 121 1.18 9.02 10.68
C LEU A 121 1.72 9.07 12.10
N ASN A 122 2.02 10.27 12.57
CA ASN A 122 2.60 10.46 13.90
C ASN A 122 1.71 9.84 14.97
N ALA A 123 0.40 10.05 14.90
CA ALA A 123 -0.56 9.40 15.80
C ALA A 123 -0.57 7.86 15.67
N THR A 124 -0.34 7.33 14.46
CA THR A 124 -0.28 5.88 14.25
C THR A 124 1.03 5.29 14.78
N LEU A 125 2.16 5.95 14.51
CA LEU A 125 3.47 5.55 15.04
C LEU A 125 3.49 5.62 16.57
N GLU A 126 2.93 6.68 17.15
CA GLU A 126 2.80 6.83 18.61
C GLU A 126 1.96 5.71 19.23
N LYS A 127 0.87 5.29 18.58
CA LYS A 127 0.09 4.13 19.08
C LYS A 127 0.92 2.85 19.10
N VAL A 128 1.78 2.66 18.11
CA VAL A 128 2.66 1.48 18.06
C VAL A 128 3.80 1.61 19.06
N SER A 129 4.46 2.77 19.16
CA SER A 129 5.58 2.99 20.08
C SER A 129 5.18 2.84 21.57
N LYS A 130 3.93 3.17 21.93
CA LYS A 130 3.40 2.94 23.30
C LYS A 130 3.47 1.48 23.76
N PHE A 131 3.72 0.54 22.85
CA PHE A 131 3.95 -0.84 23.27
C PHE A 131 5.32 -1.04 23.90
N ASP A 132 6.34 -0.22 23.58
CA ASP A 132 7.64 -0.24 24.28
C ASP A 132 7.54 0.20 25.75
N ASP A 133 6.51 0.99 26.09
CA ASP A 133 6.26 1.42 27.46
C ASP A 133 5.53 0.35 28.30
N LYS A 134 5.04 -0.72 27.66
CA LYS A 134 4.32 -1.80 28.36
C LYS A 134 5.30 -2.88 28.80
N PRO A 135 5.18 -3.38 30.06
CA PRO A 135 5.94 -4.56 30.45
C PRO A 135 5.60 -5.74 29.53
N ASP A 136 6.58 -6.56 29.25
CA ASP A 136 6.47 -7.78 28.42
C ASP A 136 6.11 -7.52 26.94
N TRP A 137 6.40 -6.32 26.43
CA TRP A 137 6.25 -5.96 25.02
C TRP A 137 7.47 -5.23 24.50
N SER A 138 7.69 -5.33 23.20
CA SER A 138 8.69 -4.54 22.45
C SER A 138 8.15 -4.17 21.08
N VAL A 139 8.70 -3.12 20.49
CA VAL A 139 8.44 -2.78 19.09
C VAL A 139 9.68 -3.10 18.25
N THR A 140 9.51 -3.83 17.19
CA THR A 140 10.56 -4.16 16.25
C THR A 140 10.05 -3.99 14.82
N THR A 141 10.86 -4.30 13.82
CA THR A 141 10.37 -4.30 12.42
C THR A 141 10.03 -5.72 11.97
N ILE A 142 9.11 -5.86 11.01
CA ILE A 142 8.72 -7.19 10.49
C ILE A 142 9.95 -7.98 10.03
N GLY A 143 10.90 -7.32 9.39
CA GLY A 143 12.11 -7.97 8.89
C GLY A 143 13.08 -8.44 9.98
N GLN A 144 12.98 -7.89 11.18
CA GLN A 144 13.83 -8.23 12.33
C GLN A 144 13.19 -9.24 13.29
N LEU A 145 11.89 -9.55 13.13
CA LEU A 145 11.17 -10.50 13.98
C LEU A 145 11.82 -11.89 14.03
N ASP A 146 12.20 -12.40 12.86
CA ASP A 146 12.88 -13.69 12.72
C ASP A 146 13.76 -13.69 11.47
N LYS A 147 14.99 -14.19 11.59
CA LYS A 147 15.96 -14.30 10.47
C LYS A 147 15.49 -15.13 9.28
N ASN A 148 14.48 -15.96 9.48
CA ASN A 148 13.92 -16.83 8.45
C ASN A 148 12.75 -16.17 7.69
N ILE A 149 12.29 -15.00 8.12
CA ILE A 149 11.29 -14.24 7.36
C ILE A 149 11.90 -13.83 6.01
N ARG A 150 11.13 -13.97 4.96
CA ARG A 150 11.49 -13.54 3.61
C ARG A 150 10.42 -12.60 3.09
N ILE A 151 10.83 -11.41 2.66
CA ILE A 151 9.94 -10.41 2.07
C ILE A 151 10.47 -10.12 0.67
N TYR A 152 9.67 -10.42 -0.34
CA TYR A 152 10.11 -10.39 -1.73
C TYR A 152 8.95 -10.13 -2.70
N MET A 153 9.29 -9.91 -3.95
CA MET A 153 8.35 -9.84 -5.07
C MET A 153 8.75 -10.82 -6.16
N GLY A 154 7.80 -11.18 -7.00
CA GLY A 154 8.11 -11.87 -8.25
C GLY A 154 8.83 -10.94 -9.25
N PRO A 155 9.55 -11.51 -10.23
CA PRO A 155 10.21 -10.73 -11.25
C PRO A 155 9.18 -10.03 -12.15
N ARG A 156 9.47 -8.79 -12.54
CA ARG A 156 8.71 -8.12 -13.60
C ARG A 156 8.96 -8.80 -14.94
N TRP A 157 7.90 -9.03 -15.68
CA TRP A 157 7.99 -9.71 -16.96
C TRP A 157 6.90 -9.25 -17.94
N SER A 158 7.09 -9.56 -19.22
CA SER A 158 6.07 -9.35 -20.25
C SER A 158 5.39 -10.66 -20.58
N SER A 159 4.10 -10.73 -20.25
CA SER A 159 3.25 -11.92 -20.49
C SER A 159 2.40 -11.81 -21.76
N ARG A 160 2.34 -10.62 -22.40
CA ARG A 160 1.40 -10.32 -23.50
C ARG A 160 1.43 -11.35 -24.62
N SER A 161 2.62 -11.85 -25.01
CA SER A 161 2.75 -12.84 -26.07
C SER A 161 2.26 -14.25 -25.70
N LEU A 162 2.01 -14.52 -24.43
CA LEU A 162 1.61 -15.82 -23.91
C LEU A 162 0.11 -15.91 -23.61
N VAL A 163 -0.57 -14.76 -23.53
CA VAL A 163 -2.00 -14.73 -23.22
C VAL A 163 -2.80 -15.38 -24.34
N VAL A 164 -3.72 -16.27 -23.95
CA VAL A 164 -4.75 -16.83 -24.81
C VAL A 164 -6.07 -16.21 -24.37
N GLU A 165 -6.73 -15.52 -25.29
CA GLU A 165 -8.05 -14.94 -25.07
C GLU A 165 -9.12 -16.01 -25.31
N ASP A 166 -10.07 -16.12 -24.39
CA ASP A 166 -11.23 -17.05 -24.46
C ASP A 166 -10.89 -18.48 -24.93
N PRO A 167 -10.00 -19.19 -24.23
CA PRO A 167 -9.61 -20.53 -24.66
C PRO A 167 -10.77 -21.51 -24.50
N SER A 168 -11.11 -22.23 -25.57
CA SER A 168 -12.09 -23.31 -25.55
C SER A 168 -11.58 -24.57 -24.83
N ASP A 169 -10.27 -24.74 -24.71
CA ASP A 169 -9.61 -25.83 -23.98
C ASP A 169 -8.45 -25.26 -23.15
N THR A 170 -8.54 -25.46 -21.84
CA THR A 170 -7.56 -24.95 -20.87
C THR A 170 -6.60 -26.02 -20.32
N ARG A 171 -6.74 -27.28 -20.71
CA ARG A 171 -5.99 -28.42 -20.13
C ARG A 171 -4.47 -28.28 -20.21
N ASN A 172 -3.97 -27.64 -21.27
CA ASN A 172 -2.54 -27.43 -21.50
C ASN A 172 -2.09 -25.98 -21.24
N LEU A 173 -2.96 -25.16 -20.66
CA LEU A 173 -2.69 -23.77 -20.38
C LEU A 173 -2.35 -23.57 -18.89
N THR A 174 -1.57 -22.54 -18.63
CA THR A 174 -1.20 -22.17 -17.25
C THR A 174 -2.11 -21.03 -16.77
N PRO A 175 -2.88 -21.24 -15.68
CA PRO A 175 -3.76 -20.21 -15.16
C PRO A 175 -2.97 -19.14 -14.40
N TYR A 176 -3.25 -17.88 -14.69
CA TYR A 176 -2.63 -16.71 -14.08
C TYR A 176 -3.69 -15.81 -13.44
N LEU A 177 -3.45 -15.41 -12.21
CA LEU A 177 -4.27 -14.43 -11.49
C LEU A 177 -3.59 -13.07 -11.43
N THR A 178 -4.37 -12.03 -11.73
CA THR A 178 -3.98 -10.66 -11.42
C THR A 178 -3.88 -10.45 -9.91
N ALA A 179 -3.25 -9.36 -9.48
CA ALA A 179 -3.18 -9.02 -8.06
C ALA A 179 -4.59 -8.97 -7.43
N ASN A 180 -5.54 -8.31 -8.10
CA ASN A 180 -6.91 -8.22 -7.60
C ASN A 180 -7.60 -9.60 -7.52
N GLY A 181 -7.43 -10.45 -8.54
CA GLY A 181 -7.99 -11.81 -8.51
C GLY A 181 -7.45 -12.67 -7.37
N ALA A 182 -6.15 -12.53 -7.05
CA ALA A 182 -5.54 -13.22 -5.92
C ALA A 182 -6.04 -12.69 -4.56
N LEU A 183 -6.18 -11.36 -4.43
CA LEU A 183 -6.63 -10.70 -3.19
C LEU A 183 -8.08 -11.00 -2.86
N GLU A 184 -8.95 -11.01 -3.85
CA GLU A 184 -10.37 -11.29 -3.68
C GLU A 184 -10.66 -12.80 -3.65
N GLN A 185 -9.67 -13.63 -3.96
CA GLN A 185 -9.80 -15.07 -4.14
C GLN A 185 -10.85 -15.47 -5.19
N ARG A 186 -11.21 -14.53 -6.05
CA ARG A 186 -12.10 -14.72 -7.18
C ARG A 186 -11.31 -15.15 -8.40
N ARG A 187 -11.77 -16.20 -9.07
CA ARG A 187 -11.10 -16.81 -10.21
C ARG A 187 -11.78 -16.50 -11.55
N MET A 188 -12.82 -15.66 -11.52
CA MET A 188 -13.60 -15.31 -12.71
C MET A 188 -12.79 -14.57 -13.78
N THR A 189 -11.66 -13.93 -13.38
CA THR A 189 -10.76 -13.20 -14.29
C THR A 189 -9.41 -13.88 -14.46
N VAL A 190 -9.42 -15.21 -14.60
CA VAL A 190 -8.20 -15.98 -14.86
C VAL A 190 -7.73 -15.68 -16.28
N LYS A 191 -6.47 -15.26 -16.41
CA LYS A 191 -5.79 -15.24 -17.71
C LYS A 191 -5.11 -16.58 -17.94
N TRP A 192 -5.10 -17.02 -19.18
CA TRP A 192 -4.50 -18.29 -19.55
C TRP A 192 -3.23 -18.05 -20.36
N PHE A 193 -2.16 -18.73 -20.01
CA PHE A 193 -0.89 -18.64 -20.71
C PHE A 193 -0.55 -19.92 -21.43
N ASP A 194 -0.26 -19.81 -22.73
CA ASP A 194 0.32 -20.90 -23.50
C ASP A 194 1.83 -20.93 -23.32
N MET A 195 2.27 -21.80 -22.41
CA MET A 195 3.69 -21.95 -22.06
C MET A 195 4.51 -22.65 -23.15
N SER A 196 3.88 -23.24 -24.17
CA SER A 196 4.60 -23.79 -25.32
C SER A 196 5.30 -22.69 -26.14
N ARG A 197 4.73 -21.49 -26.14
CA ARG A 197 5.27 -20.30 -26.81
C ARG A 197 6.29 -19.52 -25.95
N ALA A 198 6.52 -19.97 -24.69
CA ALA A 198 7.36 -19.24 -23.77
C ALA A 198 8.85 -19.49 -24.03
N THR A 199 9.64 -18.43 -24.00
CA THR A 199 11.10 -18.51 -23.92
C THR A 199 11.54 -19.08 -22.58
N ASP A 200 12.77 -19.59 -22.48
CA ASP A 200 13.27 -20.14 -21.21
C ASP A 200 13.31 -19.08 -20.11
N LYS A 201 13.61 -17.83 -20.45
CA LYS A 201 13.52 -16.71 -19.50
C LYS A 201 12.10 -16.50 -18.99
N GLN A 202 11.08 -16.62 -19.84
CA GLN A 202 9.67 -16.50 -19.45
C GLN A 202 9.24 -17.70 -18.57
N LYS A 203 9.67 -18.91 -18.89
CA LYS A 203 9.42 -20.09 -18.05
C LYS A 203 10.01 -19.93 -16.67
N GLU A 204 11.22 -19.41 -16.57
CA GLU A 204 11.88 -19.11 -15.29
C GLU A 204 11.09 -18.04 -14.51
N CYS A 205 10.67 -16.94 -15.14
CA CYS A 205 9.84 -15.92 -14.51
C CYS A 205 8.53 -16.53 -13.97
N VAL A 206 7.85 -17.36 -14.75
CA VAL A 206 6.60 -18.03 -14.31
C VAL A 206 6.85 -18.93 -13.09
N ARG A 207 7.99 -19.64 -13.06
CA ARG A 207 8.37 -20.46 -11.91
C ARG A 207 8.57 -19.60 -10.65
N MET A 208 9.24 -18.44 -10.78
CA MET A 208 9.46 -17.50 -9.68
C MET A 208 8.20 -16.75 -9.25
N LEU A 209 7.19 -16.67 -10.11
CA LEU A 209 5.88 -16.06 -9.82
C LEU A 209 4.95 -16.98 -9.03
N ARG A 210 5.24 -18.26 -8.89
CA ARG A 210 4.46 -19.15 -8.03
C ARG A 210 4.70 -18.79 -6.58
N VAL A 211 3.60 -18.72 -5.83
CA VAL A 211 3.62 -18.51 -4.36
C VAL A 211 3.74 -19.86 -3.67
N GLN A 212 4.15 -19.85 -2.41
CA GLN A 212 4.06 -21.02 -1.55
C GLN A 212 2.83 -20.88 -0.65
N LYS A 213 2.22 -22.02 -0.31
CA LYS A 213 1.16 -22.06 0.70
C LYS A 213 1.69 -21.41 1.98
N GLY A 214 0.94 -20.46 2.50
CA GLY A 214 1.31 -19.75 3.71
C GLY A 214 2.01 -18.41 3.49
N ASP A 215 2.37 -18.06 2.26
CA ASP A 215 2.83 -16.68 1.97
C ASP A 215 1.69 -15.70 2.25
N ILE A 216 1.97 -14.62 2.97
CA ILE A 216 1.06 -13.47 3.08
C ILE A 216 1.29 -12.61 1.86
N LEU A 217 0.21 -12.24 1.16
CA LEU A 217 0.25 -11.46 -0.07
C LEU A 217 -0.30 -10.07 0.18
N ILE A 218 0.44 -9.04 -0.22
CA ILE A 218 0.10 -7.63 0.02
C ILE A 218 0.09 -6.89 -1.31
N SER A 219 -1.00 -6.18 -1.62
CA SER A 219 -1.07 -5.37 -2.84
C SER A 219 -0.09 -4.20 -2.80
N ARG A 220 0.67 -4.04 -3.89
CA ARG A 220 1.66 -2.99 -4.02
C ARG A 220 1.21 -1.80 -4.85
N SER A 221 0.15 -1.94 -5.64
CA SER A 221 -0.37 -0.91 -6.54
C SER A 221 -1.90 -0.91 -6.56
N GLY A 222 -2.49 0.17 -7.02
CA GLY A 222 -3.94 0.34 -7.05
C GLY A 222 -4.51 0.52 -5.63
N THR A 223 -5.08 -0.51 -5.04
CA THR A 223 -5.52 -0.49 -3.64
C THR A 223 -4.41 -1.03 -2.75
N ILE A 224 -3.41 -0.20 -2.46
CA ILE A 224 -2.23 -0.55 -1.68
C ILE A 224 -2.60 -1.02 -0.27
N GLY A 225 -1.85 -2.00 0.23
CA GLY A 225 -2.00 -2.50 1.59
C GLY A 225 -3.15 -3.50 1.80
N LYS A 226 -3.90 -3.89 0.76
CA LYS A 226 -4.79 -5.05 0.88
C LYS A 226 -3.98 -6.32 1.09
N VAL A 227 -4.40 -7.12 2.07
CA VAL A 227 -3.70 -8.33 2.50
C VAL A 227 -4.57 -9.56 2.28
N THR A 228 -3.95 -10.64 1.83
CA THR A 228 -4.57 -11.97 1.75
C THR A 228 -3.53 -13.06 2.05
N TYR A 229 -3.97 -14.30 2.10
CA TYR A 229 -3.15 -15.47 2.37
C TYR A 229 -3.09 -16.37 1.14
N ALA A 230 -1.90 -16.88 0.82
CA ALA A 230 -1.73 -17.85 -0.26
C ALA A 230 -2.25 -19.22 0.19
N THR A 231 -3.50 -19.51 -0.14
CA THR A 231 -4.14 -20.80 0.11
C THR A 231 -3.47 -21.91 -0.68
N ARG A 232 -3.73 -23.17 -0.31
CA ARG A 232 -3.25 -24.34 -1.04
C ARG A 232 -3.64 -24.28 -2.52
N ILE A 233 -4.88 -23.92 -2.82
CA ILE A 233 -5.37 -23.81 -4.21
C ILE A 233 -4.60 -22.74 -4.99
N LEU A 234 -4.35 -21.58 -4.38
CA LEU A 234 -3.56 -20.53 -5.03
C LEU A 234 -2.14 -21.01 -5.33
N ALA A 235 -1.49 -21.66 -4.38
CA ALA A 235 -0.11 -22.14 -4.51
C ALA A 235 0.02 -23.27 -5.53
N ASP A 236 -0.88 -24.23 -5.52
CA ASP A 236 -0.78 -25.44 -6.34
C ASP A 236 -1.18 -25.18 -7.81
N LYS A 237 -2.20 -24.33 -8.03
CA LYS A 237 -2.81 -24.20 -9.36
C LYS A 237 -2.36 -22.96 -10.13
N TYR A 238 -2.18 -21.82 -9.45
CA TYR A 238 -2.08 -20.53 -10.13
C TYR A 238 -0.67 -19.94 -10.15
N VAL A 239 -0.37 -19.23 -11.22
CA VAL A 239 0.71 -18.25 -11.24
C VAL A 239 0.11 -16.91 -10.81
N ILE A 240 0.77 -16.22 -9.90
CA ILE A 240 0.26 -15.00 -9.29
C ILE A 240 1.07 -13.79 -9.81
N SER A 241 0.39 -12.67 -10.04
CA SER A 241 0.99 -11.42 -10.49
C SER A 241 2.24 -11.02 -9.67
N ASP A 242 3.20 -10.40 -10.35
CA ASP A 242 4.35 -9.72 -9.75
C ASP A 242 3.96 -8.44 -8.98
N ASP A 243 2.70 -8.02 -9.09
CA ASP A 243 2.19 -6.80 -8.45
C ASP A 243 1.69 -7.05 -7.01
N LEU A 244 2.33 -8.01 -6.34
CA LEU A 244 2.12 -8.37 -4.93
C LEU A 244 3.46 -8.53 -4.21
N VAL A 245 3.58 -7.89 -3.04
CA VAL A 245 4.64 -8.20 -2.08
C VAL A 245 4.26 -9.50 -1.35
N ARG A 246 5.24 -10.36 -1.13
CA ARG A 246 5.09 -11.67 -0.51
C ARG A 246 5.87 -11.71 0.78
N VAL A 247 5.22 -12.10 1.86
CA VAL A 247 5.83 -12.25 3.18
C VAL A 247 5.73 -13.71 3.57
N ARG A 248 6.88 -14.39 3.65
CA ARG A 248 6.98 -15.77 4.10
C ARG A 248 7.41 -15.83 5.54
N VAL A 249 6.59 -16.42 6.37
CA VAL A 249 6.82 -16.58 7.81
C VAL A 249 6.74 -18.08 8.12
N PRO A 250 7.86 -18.74 8.49
CA PRO A 250 7.87 -20.19 8.74
C PRO A 250 7.03 -20.60 9.95
N ASP A 251 7.14 -19.88 11.05
CA ASP A 251 6.39 -20.18 12.27
C ASP A 251 4.89 -19.88 12.11
N GLU A 252 4.03 -20.81 12.50
CA GLU A 252 2.58 -20.72 12.30
C GLU A 252 1.91 -19.69 13.21
N ASN A 253 2.34 -19.56 14.46
CA ASN A 253 1.78 -18.61 15.40
C ASN A 253 2.16 -17.19 15.00
N MET A 254 3.43 -16.98 14.71
CA MET A 254 3.94 -15.69 14.20
C MET A 254 3.28 -15.31 12.87
N ARG A 255 3.06 -16.26 11.96
CA ARG A 255 2.35 -16.03 10.69
C ARG A 255 0.92 -15.59 10.92
N ALA A 256 0.19 -16.26 11.81
CA ALA A 256 -1.19 -15.91 12.15
C ALA A 256 -1.26 -14.52 12.81
N TYR A 257 -0.35 -14.23 13.72
CA TYR A 257 -0.21 -12.91 14.35
C TYR A 257 0.08 -11.81 13.33
N LEU A 258 1.09 -12.01 12.47
CA LEU A 258 1.44 -11.04 11.42
C LEU A 258 0.32 -10.86 10.40
N LEU A 259 -0.40 -11.90 10.02
CA LEU A 259 -1.57 -11.76 9.15
C LEU A 259 -2.62 -10.86 9.80
N ALA A 260 -2.96 -11.10 11.07
CA ALA A 260 -3.92 -10.29 11.82
C ALA A 260 -3.44 -8.82 11.95
N PHE A 261 -2.15 -8.61 12.26
CA PHE A 261 -1.56 -7.28 12.32
C PHE A 261 -1.63 -6.55 10.97
N LEU A 262 -1.17 -7.19 9.89
CA LEU A 262 -1.15 -6.60 8.53
C LEU A 262 -2.54 -6.29 7.99
N MET A 263 -3.58 -7.01 8.46
CA MET A 263 -4.98 -6.74 8.12
C MET A 263 -5.61 -5.63 8.99
N SER A 264 -4.91 -5.15 10.01
CA SER A 264 -5.40 -4.08 10.89
C SER A 264 -5.37 -2.71 10.20
N SER A 265 -6.22 -1.78 10.68
CA SER A 265 -6.20 -0.38 10.24
C SER A 265 -4.85 0.30 10.53
N THR A 266 -4.21 -0.06 11.66
CA THR A 266 -2.88 0.44 12.03
C THR A 266 -1.84 0.09 10.98
N ALA A 267 -1.70 -1.19 10.63
CA ALA A 267 -0.74 -1.62 9.61
C ALA A 267 -1.09 -1.05 8.22
N MET A 268 -2.39 -0.96 7.89
CA MET A 268 -2.84 -0.37 6.63
C MET A 268 -2.45 1.11 6.53
N ASN A 269 -2.60 1.88 7.61
CA ASN A 269 -2.18 3.28 7.64
C ASN A 269 -0.66 3.38 7.48
N LEU A 270 0.12 2.59 8.23
CA LEU A 270 1.58 2.55 8.08
C LEU A 270 2.01 2.20 6.65
N MET A 271 1.39 1.22 5.99
CA MET A 271 1.70 0.85 4.61
C MET A 271 1.35 1.92 3.58
N LYS A 272 0.27 2.68 3.79
CA LYS A 272 -0.12 3.80 2.91
C LYS A 272 0.86 4.97 3.00
N LEU A 273 1.55 5.11 4.10
CA LEU A 273 2.47 6.21 4.38
C LEU A 273 3.81 6.06 3.66
N ASP A 274 4.21 4.82 3.38
CA ASP A 274 5.37 4.50 2.56
C ASP A 274 5.13 4.64 1.04
N GLU A 275 4.01 5.26 0.64
CA GLU A 275 3.66 5.51 -0.76
C GLU A 275 4.47 6.66 -1.37
N PHE A 276 5.76 6.45 -1.74
CA PHE A 276 6.65 7.55 -2.11
C PHE A 276 7.10 7.70 -3.55
N GLY A 277 7.00 8.95 -3.96
CA GLY A 277 8.00 9.68 -4.77
C GLY A 277 8.25 9.20 -6.19
N SER A 278 7.29 8.66 -6.93
CA SER A 278 7.37 8.52 -8.37
C SER A 278 5.97 8.39 -8.99
N VAL A 279 5.89 8.53 -10.29
CA VAL A 279 4.68 8.54 -11.14
C VAL A 279 3.62 7.46 -10.82
N GLN A 280 4.00 6.38 -10.15
CA GLN A 280 3.12 5.35 -9.60
C GLN A 280 3.61 4.94 -8.21
N GLN A 281 2.74 5.09 -7.24
CA GLN A 281 2.95 4.62 -5.88
C GLN A 281 2.98 3.10 -5.87
N HIS A 282 4.11 2.54 -5.45
CA HIS A 282 4.28 1.09 -5.37
C HIS A 282 4.93 0.70 -4.06
N LEU A 283 4.21 -0.05 -3.25
CA LEU A 283 4.79 -0.69 -2.08
C LEU A 283 5.93 -1.62 -2.50
N GLN A 284 7.07 -1.54 -1.80
CA GLN A 284 8.26 -2.34 -2.05
C GLN A 284 8.53 -3.28 -0.87
N PRO A 285 9.25 -4.39 -1.07
CA PRO A 285 9.63 -5.29 0.03
C PRO A 285 10.31 -4.59 1.21
N ARG A 286 11.15 -3.58 0.95
CA ARG A 286 11.83 -2.79 1.99
C ARG A 286 10.86 -2.04 2.91
N HIS A 287 9.72 -1.58 2.39
CA HIS A 287 8.71 -0.86 3.17
C HIS A 287 8.03 -1.81 4.16
N ILE A 288 7.71 -3.04 3.73
CA ILE A 288 7.19 -4.08 4.62
C ILE A 288 8.26 -4.58 5.60
N TRP A 289 9.52 -4.66 5.16
CA TRP A 289 10.64 -5.02 6.03
C TRP A 289 10.77 -4.07 7.21
N GLY A 290 10.71 -2.75 6.95
CA GLY A 290 10.85 -1.69 7.95
C GLY A 290 9.59 -1.39 8.76
N LEU A 291 8.44 -2.05 8.48
CA LEU A 291 7.18 -1.75 9.13
C LEU A 291 7.26 -2.09 10.63
N PRO A 292 7.02 -1.11 11.54
CA PRO A 292 7.06 -1.37 12.97
C PRO A 292 5.89 -2.24 13.40
N VAL A 293 6.16 -3.23 14.22
CA VAL A 293 5.18 -4.18 14.74
C VAL A 293 5.41 -4.40 16.23
N PRO A 294 4.35 -4.30 17.07
CA PRO A 294 4.45 -4.66 18.48
C PRO A 294 4.59 -6.17 18.63
N VAL A 295 5.46 -6.60 19.53
CA VAL A 295 5.75 -8.02 19.77
C VAL A 295 5.67 -8.30 21.27
N PRO A 296 4.88 -9.30 21.70
CA PRO A 296 4.87 -9.73 23.10
C PRO A 296 6.10 -10.58 23.41
N ASP A 297 6.57 -10.58 24.64
CA ASP A 297 7.63 -11.49 25.11
C ASP A 297 7.18 -12.96 25.05
N SER A 298 5.87 -13.21 25.21
CA SER A 298 5.27 -14.53 25.06
C SER A 298 4.07 -14.51 24.13
N TRP A 299 4.02 -15.45 23.18
CA TRP A 299 2.87 -15.63 22.29
C TRP A 299 1.56 -16.00 23.01
N GLU A 300 1.63 -16.47 24.24
CA GLU A 300 0.46 -16.78 25.08
C GLU A 300 -0.36 -15.51 25.40
N GLN A 301 0.31 -14.35 25.55
CA GLN A 301 -0.35 -13.08 25.83
C GLN A 301 -1.28 -12.62 24.69
N VAL A 302 -0.99 -13.04 23.47
CA VAL A 302 -1.74 -12.68 22.26
C VAL A 302 -2.46 -13.88 21.64
N SER A 303 -2.65 -14.97 22.40
CA SER A 303 -3.35 -16.16 21.89
C SER A 303 -4.70 -15.86 21.24
N PRO A 304 -5.55 -14.93 21.75
CA PRO A 304 -6.80 -14.61 21.06
C PRO A 304 -6.58 -14.00 19.66
N ILE A 305 -5.51 -13.20 19.46
CA ILE A 305 -5.16 -12.62 18.15
C ILE A 305 -4.64 -13.71 17.22
N ILE A 306 -3.79 -14.62 17.74
CA ILE A 306 -3.27 -15.77 16.98
C ILE A 306 -4.42 -16.67 16.56
N ASP A 307 -5.36 -16.96 17.43
CA ASP A 307 -6.51 -17.82 17.14
C ASP A 307 -7.43 -17.16 16.11
N ALA A 308 -7.66 -15.86 16.19
CA ALA A 308 -8.38 -15.11 15.17
C ALA A 308 -7.65 -15.16 13.83
N GLY A 309 -6.32 -14.99 13.80
CA GLY A 309 -5.50 -15.12 12.59
C GLY A 309 -5.58 -16.52 11.98
N LYS A 310 -5.49 -17.58 12.79
CA LYS A 310 -5.67 -18.97 12.35
C LYS A 310 -7.10 -19.22 11.83
N GLY A 311 -8.10 -18.66 12.49
CA GLY A 311 -9.49 -18.68 12.03
C GLY A 311 -9.66 -18.04 10.66
N MET A 312 -9.02 -16.88 10.43
CA MET A 312 -9.02 -16.21 9.14
C MET A 312 -8.33 -17.06 8.06
N ILE A 313 -7.17 -17.65 8.34
CA ILE A 313 -6.48 -18.58 7.44
C ILE A 313 -7.39 -19.75 7.06
N SER A 314 -8.05 -20.37 8.04
CA SER A 314 -8.98 -21.48 7.83
C SER A 314 -10.16 -21.07 6.94
N ALA A 315 -10.76 -19.91 7.20
CA ALA A 315 -11.84 -19.37 6.38
C ALA A 315 -11.42 -19.13 4.92
N MET A 316 -10.23 -18.58 4.69
CA MET A 316 -9.68 -18.38 3.35
C MET A 316 -9.43 -19.71 2.63
N GLU A 317 -8.89 -20.73 3.31
CA GLU A 317 -8.71 -22.08 2.75
C GLU A 317 -10.06 -22.70 2.37
N GLN A 318 -11.07 -22.61 3.23
CA GLN A 318 -12.41 -23.13 2.95
C GLN A 318 -13.09 -22.41 1.78
N THR A 319 -13.00 -21.07 1.76
CA THR A 319 -13.55 -20.27 0.64
C THR A 319 -12.89 -20.64 -0.67
N SER A 320 -11.56 -20.82 -0.67
CA SER A 320 -10.80 -21.22 -1.85
C SER A 320 -11.19 -22.59 -2.38
N LEU A 321 -11.43 -23.55 -1.47
CA LEU A 321 -11.91 -24.89 -1.81
C LEU A 321 -13.34 -24.88 -2.35
N ALA A 322 -14.23 -24.12 -1.71
CA ALA A 322 -15.62 -23.99 -2.14
C ALA A 322 -15.73 -23.37 -3.54
N ASP A 323 -14.96 -22.31 -3.81
CA ASP A 323 -14.91 -21.68 -5.12
C ASP A 323 -14.37 -22.63 -6.21
N GLU A 324 -13.34 -23.42 -5.89
CA GLU A 324 -12.83 -24.43 -6.81
C GLU A 324 -13.88 -25.53 -7.10
N SER A 325 -14.63 -25.94 -6.07
CA SER A 325 -15.73 -26.90 -6.24
C SER A 325 -16.85 -26.36 -7.11
N LEU A 326 -17.21 -25.08 -6.94
CA LEU A 326 -18.20 -24.40 -7.79
C LEU A 326 -17.76 -24.34 -9.25
N ARG A 327 -16.49 -24.12 -9.51
CA ARG A 327 -15.94 -24.13 -10.88
C ARG A 327 -15.93 -25.51 -11.53
N THR A 328 -15.72 -26.55 -10.73
CA THR A 328 -15.64 -27.93 -11.24
C THR A 328 -17.00 -28.58 -11.38
N ASN A 329 -17.93 -28.25 -10.47
CA ASN A 329 -19.23 -28.95 -10.34
C ASN A 329 -20.39 -27.93 -10.26
N GLY A 330 -20.17 -26.68 -10.60
CA GLY A 330 -21.18 -25.63 -10.52
C GLY A 330 -22.05 -25.52 -11.76
N PHE A 331 -22.86 -24.47 -11.82
CA PHE A 331 -23.88 -24.27 -12.85
C PHE A 331 -23.29 -24.21 -14.27
N ASP A 332 -22.07 -23.65 -14.39
CA ASP A 332 -21.38 -23.49 -15.68
C ASP A 332 -21.04 -24.88 -16.30
N SER A 333 -20.70 -25.87 -15.46
CA SER A 333 -20.41 -27.23 -15.91
C SER A 333 -21.65 -28.00 -16.40
N LEU A 334 -22.87 -27.48 -16.18
CA LEU A 334 -24.12 -28.07 -16.70
C LEU A 334 -24.48 -27.50 -18.07
N ILE A 335 -23.85 -26.44 -18.51
CA ILE A 335 -24.14 -25.73 -19.76
C ILE A 335 -23.12 -26.09 -20.86
N GLU A 336 -21.93 -26.56 -20.47
CA GLU A 336 -20.93 -27.15 -21.37
C GLU A 336 -21.31 -28.61 -21.78
#